data_d17d50a7ce0613b242f84cd28d1da378
#
_entry.id   d17d50a7ce0613b242f84cd28d1da378
#
_cell.length_a   1.000
_cell.length_b   1.000
_cell.length_c   1.000
_cell.angle_alpha   90.00
_cell.angle_beta   90.00
_cell.angle_gamma   90.00
#
_symmetry.space_group_name_H-M   'P 1'
#
loop_
_entity.id
_entity.type
_entity.pdbx_description
1 polymer ?
#
loop_
_entity_poly.entity_id
_entity_poly.type
_entity_poly.pdbx_seq_one_letter_code
_entity_poly.pdbx_strand_id
1 'polypeptide(L)'
;MVSGPVRDFDFHPDEDGVRVFTAEPGGVLRFGSDVYVCAARYGDVVLWHYAFVRHWFKINLTTDLAGQIVETGGDEPGGRFAFNCDIATPMRRHGTAVLAVDLFADVLVRANAASYRVCDLDELGRASRDGLIVRAEARGAARGLAELTTIIERGDLLAFLSRACPVGPLQPPAAAPVGHVPLSRVPLLHLGSRAAWLRRAEMPGTPLPP
;
A
#
# COMPACT_ATOMS: atom_id res chain seq x y z
N MET A 1 6.28 -19.16 -10.82
CA MET A 1 6.65 -17.78 -11.24
C MET A 1 5.50 -17.19 -12.03
N VAL A 2 5.22 -15.91 -11.87
CA VAL A 2 4.17 -15.21 -12.64
C VAL A 2 4.69 -15.00 -14.07
N SER A 3 3.91 -15.37 -15.08
CA SER A 3 4.33 -15.33 -16.50
C SER A 3 4.12 -13.97 -17.18
N GLY A 4 3.63 -12.96 -16.46
CA GLY A 4 3.38 -11.62 -16.98
C GLY A 4 3.46 -10.57 -15.88
N PRO A 5 3.30 -9.27 -16.20
CA PRO A 5 3.35 -8.21 -15.22
C PRO A 5 2.19 -8.34 -14.22
N VAL A 6 2.48 -7.96 -12.97
CA VAL A 6 1.46 -7.83 -11.93
C VAL A 6 1.00 -6.38 -11.88
N ARG A 7 -0.30 -6.17 -11.90
CA ARG A 7 -0.92 -4.85 -11.77
C ARG A 7 -1.46 -4.69 -10.36
N ASP A 8 -0.92 -3.73 -9.65
CA ASP A 8 -1.34 -3.38 -8.30
C ASP A 8 -2.22 -2.13 -8.35
N PHE A 9 -3.47 -2.32 -8.01
CA PHE A 9 -4.50 -1.29 -8.01
C PHE A 9 -4.61 -0.72 -6.61
N ASP A 10 -4.13 0.50 -6.46
CA ASP A 10 -4.19 1.26 -5.23
C ASP A 10 -5.35 2.25 -5.30
N PHE A 11 -6.40 1.98 -4.55
CA PHE A 11 -7.60 2.79 -4.58
C PHE A 11 -7.66 3.72 -3.38
N HIS A 12 -7.71 5.02 -3.67
CA HIS A 12 -7.91 6.07 -2.68
C HIS A 12 -9.36 6.57 -2.75
N PRO A 13 -10.16 6.44 -1.68
CA PRO A 13 -11.62 6.66 -1.75
C PRO A 13 -12.08 8.07 -2.08
N ASP A 14 -11.21 9.08 -1.98
CA ASP A 14 -11.49 10.48 -2.32
C ASP A 14 -10.91 10.90 -3.68
N GLU A 15 -10.21 10.01 -4.39
CA GLU A 15 -9.69 10.27 -5.72
C GLU A 15 -10.66 9.83 -6.83
N ASP A 16 -10.59 10.53 -7.96
CA ASP A 16 -11.31 10.19 -9.19
C ASP A 16 -10.50 9.16 -10.00
N GLY A 17 -10.57 7.91 -9.61
CA GLY A 17 -9.87 6.84 -10.29
C GLY A 17 -8.99 6.01 -9.36
N VAL A 18 -8.24 5.11 -9.95
CA VAL A 18 -7.40 4.16 -9.23
C VAL A 18 -5.98 4.23 -9.77
N ARG A 19 -5.02 4.41 -8.90
CA ARG A 19 -3.60 4.33 -9.24
C ARG A 19 -3.24 2.89 -9.55
N VAL A 20 -2.44 2.69 -10.58
CA VAL A 20 -1.99 1.36 -11.00
C VAL A 20 -0.47 1.34 -11.06
N PHE A 21 0.10 0.56 -10.19
CA PHE A 21 1.52 0.25 -10.21
C PHE A 21 1.71 -1.06 -10.98
N THR A 22 2.65 -1.07 -11.93
CA THR A 22 2.95 -2.26 -12.72
C THR A 22 4.30 -2.82 -12.33
N ALA A 23 4.30 -4.03 -11.78
CA ALA A 23 5.54 -4.76 -11.51
C ALA A 23 5.82 -5.73 -12.66
N GLU A 24 6.92 -5.51 -13.34
CA GLU A 24 7.43 -6.42 -14.35
C GLU A 24 7.84 -7.77 -13.73
N PRO A 25 7.83 -8.88 -14.49
CA PRO A 25 8.13 -10.20 -13.95
C PRO A 25 9.42 -10.29 -13.14
N GLY A 26 10.49 -9.60 -13.57
CA GLY A 26 11.76 -9.53 -12.86
C GLY A 26 11.73 -8.71 -11.56
N GLY A 27 10.68 -7.90 -11.34
CA GLY A 27 10.44 -7.15 -10.12
C GLY A 27 9.48 -7.85 -9.15
N VAL A 28 8.80 -8.92 -9.56
CA VAL A 28 7.90 -9.70 -8.69
C VAL A 28 8.72 -10.74 -7.92
N LEU A 29 8.88 -10.51 -6.62
CA LEU A 29 9.72 -11.35 -5.75
C LEU A 29 8.91 -12.48 -5.11
N ARG A 30 7.66 -12.19 -4.72
CA ARG A 30 6.73 -13.19 -4.19
C ARG A 30 5.30 -12.86 -4.61
N PHE A 31 4.58 -13.85 -5.08
CA PHE A 31 3.16 -13.74 -5.44
C PHE A 31 2.42 -14.96 -4.88
N GLY A 32 2.26 -14.94 -3.56
CA GLY A 32 1.68 -16.04 -2.78
C GLY A 32 0.18 -15.88 -2.53
N SER A 33 -0.38 -16.83 -1.80
CA SER A 33 -1.76 -16.79 -1.30
C SER A 33 -1.93 -15.87 -0.08
N ASP A 34 -0.84 -15.49 0.55
CA ASP A 34 -0.76 -14.74 1.81
C ASP A 34 -0.17 -13.34 1.65
N VAL A 35 0.73 -13.17 0.67
CA VAL A 35 1.47 -11.93 0.46
C VAL A 35 1.83 -11.74 -1.01
N TYR A 36 1.87 -10.50 -1.43
CA TYR A 36 2.51 -10.02 -2.66
C TYR A 36 3.71 -9.16 -2.29
N VAL A 37 4.85 -9.43 -2.91
CA VAL A 37 6.06 -8.61 -2.75
C VAL A 37 6.63 -8.31 -4.12
N CYS A 38 6.87 -7.05 -4.39
CA CYS A 38 7.60 -6.61 -5.56
C CYS A 38 8.64 -5.56 -5.20
N ALA A 39 9.57 -5.34 -6.13
CA ALA A 39 10.55 -4.28 -6.04
C ALA A 39 10.72 -3.61 -7.40
N ALA A 40 10.97 -2.31 -7.38
CA ALA A 40 11.25 -1.51 -8.56
C ALA A 40 12.37 -0.52 -8.27
N ARG A 41 13.18 -0.21 -9.30
CA ARG A 41 14.27 0.73 -9.17
C ARG A 41 13.84 2.14 -9.55
N TYR A 42 14.17 3.09 -8.69
CA TYR A 42 14.01 4.54 -8.88
C TYR A 42 15.38 5.20 -8.77
N GLY A 43 16.04 5.42 -9.90
CA GLY A 43 17.41 5.93 -9.89
C GLY A 43 18.37 4.98 -9.17
N ASP A 44 18.97 5.45 -8.07
CA ASP A 44 19.94 4.71 -7.26
C ASP A 44 19.31 3.97 -6.06
N VAL A 45 17.98 4.01 -5.92
CA VAL A 45 17.26 3.34 -4.85
C VAL A 45 16.31 2.28 -5.38
N VAL A 46 15.99 1.34 -4.50
CA VAL A 46 15.01 0.28 -4.72
C VAL A 46 13.85 0.49 -3.76
N LEU A 47 12.65 0.60 -4.30
CA LEU A 47 11.43 0.56 -3.52
C LEU A 47 10.90 -0.87 -3.48
N TRP A 48 10.79 -1.41 -2.28
CA TRP A 48 10.15 -2.70 -1.98
C TRP A 48 8.72 -2.44 -1.55
N HIS A 49 7.79 -3.20 -2.10
CA HIS A 49 6.39 -3.13 -1.75
C HIS A 49 5.90 -4.48 -1.22
N TYR A 50 5.26 -4.46 -0.06
CA TYR A 50 4.67 -5.63 0.60
C TYR A 50 3.19 -5.38 0.82
N ALA A 51 2.33 -6.19 0.20
CA ALA A 51 0.89 -6.18 0.42
C ALA A 51 0.42 -7.53 0.96
N PHE A 52 -0.43 -7.53 1.98
CA PHE A 52 -0.80 -8.71 2.75
C PHE A 52 -2.28 -9.04 2.63
N VAL A 53 -2.63 -10.32 2.60
CA VAL A 53 -4.03 -10.81 2.54
C VAL A 53 -4.73 -10.73 3.91
N ARG A 54 -3.98 -10.70 5.00
CA ARG A 54 -4.54 -10.78 6.37
C ARG A 54 -4.29 -9.55 7.23
N HIS A 55 -3.39 -8.66 6.80
CA HIS A 55 -3.05 -7.44 7.54
C HIS A 55 -3.74 -6.23 6.93
N TRP A 56 -4.08 -5.25 7.77
CA TRP A 56 -4.74 -4.01 7.38
C TRP A 56 -3.73 -2.89 7.14
N PHE A 57 -2.63 -3.24 6.51
CA PHE A 57 -1.59 -2.30 6.08
C PHE A 57 -0.78 -2.88 4.90
N LYS A 58 -0.17 -1.99 4.15
CA LYS A 58 0.89 -2.24 3.17
C LYS A 58 2.19 -1.67 3.72
N ILE A 59 3.33 -2.15 3.27
CA ILE A 59 4.63 -1.61 3.68
C ILE A 59 5.46 -1.35 2.43
N ASN A 60 5.90 -0.11 2.27
CA ASN A 60 6.88 0.30 1.29
C ASN A 60 8.19 0.58 2.01
N LEU A 61 9.28 -0.04 1.56
CA LEU A 61 10.62 0.09 2.13
C LEU A 61 11.58 0.57 1.05
N THR A 62 12.43 1.54 1.37
CA THR A 62 13.47 2.02 0.47
C THR A 62 14.84 1.48 0.89
N THR A 63 15.56 0.93 -0.08
CA THR A 63 16.97 0.51 0.07
C THR A 63 17.83 1.10 -1.04
N ASP A 64 19.13 1.04 -0.87
CA ASP A 64 20.04 1.16 -2.00
C ASP A 64 20.15 -0.18 -2.78
N LEU A 65 20.94 -0.21 -3.84
CA LEU A 65 21.15 -1.42 -4.66
C LEU A 65 21.91 -2.54 -3.92
N ALA A 66 22.63 -2.20 -2.84
CA ALA A 66 23.29 -3.15 -1.97
C ALA A 66 22.37 -3.74 -0.90
N GLY A 67 21.11 -3.29 -0.84
CA GLY A 67 20.12 -3.75 0.12
C GLY A 67 20.21 -3.06 1.47
N GLN A 68 21.00 -1.98 1.59
CA GLN A 68 21.04 -1.18 2.80
C GLN A 68 19.81 -0.28 2.88
N ILE A 69 19.15 -0.23 4.03
CA ILE A 69 17.99 0.61 4.25
C ILE A 69 18.41 2.08 4.22
N VAL A 70 17.77 2.87 3.38
CA VAL A 70 18.04 4.30 3.22
C VAL A 70 16.81 5.15 3.48
N GLU A 71 17.02 6.30 4.09
CA GLU A 71 15.94 7.26 4.31
C GLU A 71 15.79 8.18 3.11
N THR A 72 14.56 8.37 2.69
CA THR A 72 14.15 9.32 1.67
C THR A 72 13.22 10.38 2.29
N GLY A 73 12.85 11.38 1.52
CA GLY A 73 12.10 12.54 2.02
C GLY A 73 13.01 13.72 2.34
N GLY A 74 12.41 14.87 2.59
CA GLY A 74 13.11 16.14 2.81
C GLY A 74 12.84 16.72 4.20
N ASP A 75 13.05 18.04 4.30
CA ASP A 75 12.77 18.85 5.50
C ASP A 75 11.27 19.19 5.64
N GLU A 76 10.44 18.60 4.82
CA GLU A 76 8.97 18.70 4.82
C GLU A 76 8.34 18.15 6.10
N PRO A 77 7.07 18.46 6.42
CA PRO A 77 6.39 17.97 7.63
C PRO A 77 6.39 16.43 7.82
N GLY A 78 6.63 15.66 6.74
CA GLY A 78 6.85 14.21 6.76
C GLY A 78 8.21 13.81 7.33
N GLY A 79 9.26 14.64 7.14
CA GLY A 79 10.63 14.32 7.51
C GLY A 79 11.20 13.16 6.69
N ARG A 80 12.38 12.69 7.10
CA ARG A 80 13.03 11.55 6.46
C ARG A 80 12.49 10.23 7.03
N PHE A 81 12.23 9.26 6.16
CA PHE A 81 11.78 7.92 6.51
C PHE A 81 12.35 6.88 5.55
N ALA A 82 12.43 5.64 5.99
CA ALA A 82 12.82 4.50 5.17
C ALA A 82 11.62 3.61 4.82
N PHE A 83 10.61 3.61 5.69
CA PHE A 83 9.37 2.86 5.47
C PHE A 83 8.20 3.82 5.42
N ASN A 84 7.40 3.73 4.37
CA ASN A 84 6.04 4.26 4.32
C ASN A 84 5.07 3.09 4.42
N CYS A 85 4.31 3.05 5.51
CA CYS A 85 3.38 1.97 5.78
C CYS A 85 1.97 2.53 5.70
N ASP A 86 1.29 2.28 4.60
CA ASP A 86 -0.08 2.74 4.38
C ASP A 86 -1.05 1.83 5.16
N ILE A 87 -1.91 2.40 5.98
CA ILE A 87 -3.04 1.67 6.55
C ILE A 87 -4.04 1.44 5.41
N ALA A 88 -4.26 0.18 5.09
CA ALA A 88 -5.02 -0.23 3.91
C ALA A 88 -5.87 -1.46 4.19
N THR A 89 -6.85 -1.73 3.34
CA THR A 89 -7.57 -3.00 3.42
C THR A 89 -6.63 -4.17 3.11
N PRO A 90 -6.91 -5.37 3.65
CA PRO A 90 -6.22 -6.57 3.21
C PRO A 90 -6.25 -6.71 1.69
N MET A 91 -5.10 -7.02 1.12
CA MET A 91 -4.94 -7.20 -0.31
C MET A 91 -5.89 -8.28 -0.84
N ARG A 92 -6.51 -8.02 -1.98
CA ARG A 92 -7.27 -8.99 -2.77
C ARG A 92 -6.56 -9.27 -4.07
N ARG A 93 -6.74 -10.48 -4.60
CA ARG A 93 -6.07 -10.93 -5.81
C ARG A 93 -7.04 -11.52 -6.82
N HIS A 94 -6.81 -11.21 -8.11
CA HIS A 94 -7.51 -11.82 -9.24
C HIS A 94 -6.55 -12.01 -10.42
N GLY A 95 -6.19 -13.24 -10.71
CA GLY A 95 -5.16 -13.52 -11.71
C GLY A 95 -3.85 -12.83 -11.33
N THR A 96 -3.36 -11.96 -12.20
CA THR A 96 -2.16 -11.13 -11.98
C THR A 96 -2.49 -9.71 -11.49
N ALA A 97 -3.74 -9.46 -11.09
CA ALA A 97 -4.12 -8.20 -10.46
C ALA A 97 -4.17 -8.34 -8.94
N VAL A 98 -3.68 -7.36 -8.23
CA VAL A 98 -3.86 -7.15 -6.79
C VAL A 98 -4.60 -5.85 -6.57
N LEU A 99 -5.34 -5.76 -5.49
CA LEU A 99 -6.11 -4.58 -5.13
C LEU A 99 -6.07 -4.40 -3.62
N ALA A 100 -5.76 -3.21 -3.17
CA ALA A 100 -5.99 -2.72 -1.82
C ALA A 100 -6.66 -1.35 -1.86
N VAL A 101 -7.27 -0.98 -0.75
CA VAL A 101 -7.86 0.34 -0.56
C VAL A 101 -7.04 1.06 0.47
N ASP A 102 -6.57 2.21 0.15
CA ASP A 102 -5.97 3.13 1.07
C ASP A 102 -7.02 3.63 2.08
N LEU A 103 -6.66 3.67 3.36
CA LEU A 103 -7.53 4.10 4.44
C LEU A 103 -7.02 5.39 5.10
N PHE A 104 -6.24 6.18 4.34
CA PHE A 104 -5.79 7.54 4.63
C PHE A 104 -4.66 7.68 5.66
N ALA A 105 -4.58 6.82 6.66
CA ALA A 105 -3.56 6.94 7.69
C ALA A 105 -2.26 6.23 7.30
N ASP A 106 -1.14 6.87 7.62
CA ASP A 106 0.20 6.35 7.34
C ASP A 106 1.04 6.19 8.61
N VAL A 107 1.97 5.25 8.57
CA VAL A 107 3.03 5.12 9.59
C VAL A 107 4.39 5.24 8.91
N LEU A 108 5.04 6.37 9.11
CA LEU A 108 6.39 6.64 8.60
C LEU A 108 7.43 6.15 9.58
N VAL A 109 8.32 5.23 9.17
CA VAL A 109 9.32 4.61 10.04
C VAL A 109 10.72 4.95 9.58
N ARG A 110 11.61 5.27 10.53
CA ARG A 110 13.02 5.58 10.26
C ARG A 110 13.82 4.32 9.88
N ALA A 111 15.02 4.51 9.37
CA ALA A 111 15.90 3.40 8.96
C ALA A 111 16.27 2.44 10.12
N ASN A 112 16.19 2.89 11.37
CA ASN A 112 16.38 2.04 12.54
C ASN A 112 15.23 1.06 12.80
N ALA A 113 14.15 1.12 12.00
CA ALA A 113 12.93 0.28 12.10
C ALA A 113 12.22 0.30 13.47
N ALA A 114 12.51 1.31 14.30
CA ALA A 114 11.98 1.45 15.66
C ALA A 114 11.35 2.83 15.92
N SER A 115 11.92 3.89 15.34
CA SER A 115 11.36 5.25 15.47
C SER A 115 10.34 5.48 14.39
N TYR A 116 9.13 5.88 14.77
CA TYR A 116 8.04 6.08 13.81
C TYR A 116 7.16 7.29 14.16
N ARG A 117 6.36 7.70 13.20
CA ARG A 117 5.32 8.70 13.33
C ARG A 117 4.06 8.22 12.60
N VAL A 118 2.92 8.41 13.23
CA VAL A 118 1.60 8.21 12.60
C VAL A 118 1.15 9.53 12.00
N CYS A 119 0.72 9.49 10.75
CA CYS A 119 0.24 10.63 9.98
C CYS A 119 -1.24 10.45 9.59
N ASP A 120 -1.91 11.54 9.28
CA ASP A 120 -3.20 11.61 8.59
C ASP A 120 -4.39 10.91 9.31
N LEU A 121 -4.29 10.75 10.65
CA LEU A 121 -5.39 10.22 11.47
C LEU A 121 -6.65 11.07 11.40
N ASP A 122 -6.51 12.37 11.22
CA ASP A 122 -7.64 13.29 11.04
C ASP A 122 -8.33 13.07 9.69
N GLU A 123 -7.59 12.68 8.64
CA GLU A 123 -8.13 12.31 7.32
C GLU A 123 -8.93 11.01 7.41
N LEU A 124 -8.38 9.97 8.03
CA LEU A 124 -9.11 8.75 8.35
C LEU A 124 -10.41 9.05 9.12
N GLY A 125 -10.32 9.93 10.12
CA GLY A 125 -11.49 10.36 10.90
C GLY A 125 -12.54 11.10 10.07
N ARG A 126 -12.12 11.97 9.15
CA ARG A 126 -13.01 12.66 8.19
C ARG A 126 -13.63 11.66 7.22
N ALA A 127 -12.84 10.82 6.58
CA ALA A 127 -13.30 9.81 5.63
C ALA A 127 -14.38 8.88 6.23
N SER A 128 -14.22 8.53 7.51
CA SER A 128 -15.20 7.73 8.24
C SER A 128 -16.51 8.49 8.48
N ARG A 129 -16.45 9.77 8.86
CA ARG A 129 -17.64 10.61 9.07
C ARG A 129 -18.40 10.89 7.78
N ASP A 130 -17.65 11.16 6.70
CA ASP A 130 -18.19 11.49 5.38
C ASP A 130 -18.69 10.26 4.61
N GLY A 131 -18.48 9.06 5.18
CA GLY A 131 -18.92 7.80 4.58
C GLY A 131 -18.09 7.36 3.36
N LEU A 132 -16.89 7.91 3.18
CA LEU A 132 -15.94 7.46 2.14
C LEU A 132 -15.43 6.06 2.42
N ILE A 133 -15.31 5.70 3.70
CA ILE A 133 -15.02 4.33 4.15
C ILE A 133 -16.17 3.81 5.01
N VAL A 134 -16.40 2.50 4.96
CA VAL A 134 -17.45 1.87 5.76
C VAL A 134 -16.96 1.56 7.17
N ARG A 135 -17.90 1.38 8.11
CA ARG A 135 -17.58 1.08 9.51
C ARG A 135 -16.65 -0.13 9.70
N ALA A 136 -16.74 -1.12 8.81
CA ALA A 136 -15.86 -2.29 8.86
C ALA A 136 -14.41 -1.93 8.48
N GLU A 137 -14.24 -1.04 7.50
CA GLU A 137 -12.92 -0.51 7.08
C GLU A 137 -12.32 0.36 8.18
N ALA A 138 -13.08 1.26 8.78
CA ALA A 138 -12.61 2.08 9.91
C ALA A 138 -12.14 1.22 11.11
N ARG A 139 -12.88 0.14 11.45
CA ARG A 139 -12.42 -0.81 12.47
C ARG A 139 -11.20 -1.60 12.05
N GLY A 140 -11.10 -1.93 10.75
CA GLY A 140 -9.95 -2.59 10.17
C GLY A 140 -8.72 -1.71 10.24
N ALA A 141 -8.83 -0.42 9.88
CA ALA A 141 -7.78 0.56 9.99
C ALA A 141 -7.23 0.68 11.42
N ALA A 142 -8.11 0.80 12.41
CA ALA A 142 -7.71 0.86 13.82
C ALA A 142 -6.93 -0.41 14.26
N ARG A 143 -7.36 -1.59 13.79
CA ARG A 143 -6.64 -2.85 14.08
C ARG A 143 -5.28 -2.89 13.37
N GLY A 144 -5.24 -2.51 12.10
CA GLY A 144 -4.00 -2.49 11.32
C GLY A 144 -2.96 -1.55 11.93
N LEU A 145 -3.40 -0.35 12.32
CA LEU A 145 -2.54 0.62 13.01
C LEU A 145 -1.98 0.04 14.33
N ALA A 146 -2.84 -0.50 15.18
CA ALA A 146 -2.42 -1.09 16.46
C ALA A 146 -1.48 -2.29 16.27
N GLU A 147 -1.72 -3.14 15.29
CA GLU A 147 -0.88 -4.29 14.97
C GLU A 147 0.49 -3.82 14.46
N LEU A 148 0.52 -2.90 13.50
CA LEU A 148 1.76 -2.38 12.91
C LEU A 148 2.63 -1.67 13.94
N THR A 149 2.05 -0.77 14.75
CA THR A 149 2.80 -0.07 15.79
C THR A 149 3.34 -1.05 16.85
N THR A 150 2.57 -2.08 17.20
CA THR A 150 3.04 -3.16 18.10
C THR A 150 4.25 -3.91 17.51
N ILE A 151 4.25 -4.21 16.22
CA ILE A 151 5.38 -4.86 15.53
C ILE A 151 6.61 -3.97 15.58
N ILE A 152 6.44 -2.66 15.33
CA ILE A 152 7.54 -1.68 15.36
C ILE A 152 8.10 -1.52 16.78
N GLU A 153 7.23 -1.32 17.76
CA GLU A 153 7.62 -1.11 19.19
C GLU A 153 8.35 -2.32 19.80
N ARG A 154 8.08 -3.52 19.31
CA ARG A 154 8.80 -4.73 19.68
C ARG A 154 10.14 -4.90 18.96
N GLY A 155 10.46 -4.06 17.96
CA GLY A 155 11.64 -4.21 17.12
C GLY A 155 11.52 -5.36 16.11
N ASP A 156 10.31 -5.83 15.83
CA ASP A 156 10.04 -7.03 15.01
C ASP A 156 9.83 -6.72 13.53
N LEU A 157 9.84 -5.44 13.11
CA LEU A 157 9.46 -5.04 11.74
C LEU A 157 10.29 -5.74 10.65
N LEU A 158 11.61 -5.75 10.79
CA LEU A 158 12.49 -6.41 9.82
C LEU A 158 12.32 -7.94 9.83
N ALA A 159 12.14 -8.53 10.99
CA ALA A 159 11.87 -9.96 11.12
C ALA A 159 10.50 -10.32 10.50
N PHE A 160 9.50 -9.46 10.66
CA PHE A 160 8.19 -9.60 10.03
C PHE A 160 8.30 -9.61 8.50
N LEU A 161 9.00 -8.63 7.91
CA LEU A 161 9.22 -8.56 6.46
C LEU A 161 10.04 -9.73 5.94
N SER A 162 11.08 -10.13 6.67
CA SER A 162 11.95 -11.25 6.27
C SER A 162 11.21 -12.59 6.14
N ARG A 163 10.15 -12.80 6.92
CA ARG A 163 9.28 -13.99 6.75
C ARG A 163 8.49 -13.97 5.45
N ALA A 164 8.17 -12.78 4.96
CA ALA A 164 7.49 -12.63 3.67
C ALA A 164 8.47 -12.71 2.50
N CYS A 165 9.49 -11.87 2.53
CA CYS A 165 10.59 -11.83 1.57
C CYS A 165 11.75 -11.05 2.21
N PRO A 166 12.93 -11.65 2.41
CA PRO A 166 14.06 -10.95 3.02
C PRO A 166 14.59 -9.85 2.11
N VAL A 167 14.90 -8.72 2.71
CA VAL A 167 15.57 -7.59 2.03
C VAL A 167 17.05 -7.90 1.84
N GLY A 168 17.59 -7.56 0.69
CA GLY A 168 18.99 -7.76 0.36
C GLY A 168 19.39 -7.09 -0.95
N PRO A 169 20.64 -7.29 -1.40
CA PRO A 169 21.09 -6.76 -2.69
C PRO A 169 20.16 -7.17 -3.82
N LEU A 170 19.69 -6.19 -4.58
CA LEU A 170 18.74 -6.45 -5.67
C LEU A 170 18.90 -5.41 -6.78
N GLN A 171 18.78 -5.88 -8.02
CA GLN A 171 18.71 -5.02 -9.20
C GLN A 171 17.40 -5.27 -9.97
N PRO A 172 16.29 -4.77 -9.46
CA PRO A 172 15.00 -4.96 -10.11
C PRO A 172 14.90 -4.10 -11.37
N PRO A 173 13.91 -4.35 -12.23
CA PRO A 173 13.58 -3.46 -13.33
C PRO A 173 13.36 -2.02 -12.85
N ALA A 174 13.60 -1.07 -13.73
CA ALA A 174 13.20 0.32 -13.48
C ALA A 174 11.68 0.39 -13.25
N ALA A 175 11.27 1.29 -12.36
CA ALA A 175 9.86 1.51 -12.10
C ALA A 175 9.13 1.95 -13.37
N ALA A 176 8.01 1.33 -13.66
CA ALA A 176 7.10 1.81 -14.69
C ALA A 176 6.40 3.09 -14.22
N PRO A 177 5.99 3.97 -15.13
CA PRO A 177 5.14 5.11 -14.77
C PRO A 177 3.86 4.64 -14.08
N VAL A 178 3.42 5.38 -13.06
CA VAL A 178 2.16 5.12 -12.38
C VAL A 178 1.01 5.42 -13.35
N GLY A 179 0.21 4.41 -13.62
CA GLY A 179 -1.00 4.54 -14.42
C GLY A 179 -2.19 4.99 -13.56
N HIS A 180 -3.19 5.59 -14.21
CA HIS A 180 -4.49 5.86 -13.61
C HIS A 180 -5.57 5.24 -14.48
N VAL A 181 -6.50 4.56 -13.86
CA VAL A 181 -7.63 3.93 -14.57
C VAL A 181 -8.94 4.28 -13.89
N PRO A 182 -10.04 4.40 -14.66
CA PRO A 182 -11.36 4.55 -14.06
C PRO A 182 -11.75 3.28 -13.30
N LEU A 183 -12.56 3.44 -12.27
CA LEU A 183 -12.98 2.36 -11.39
C LEU A 183 -13.61 1.19 -12.15
N SER A 184 -14.33 1.47 -13.22
CA SER A 184 -14.95 0.45 -14.10
C SER A 184 -13.96 -0.53 -14.74
N ARG A 185 -12.67 -0.17 -14.78
CA ARG A 185 -11.59 -1.03 -15.30
C ARG A 185 -10.81 -1.77 -14.23
N VAL A 186 -11.17 -1.60 -12.95
CA VAL A 186 -10.50 -2.31 -11.84
C VAL A 186 -11.14 -3.70 -11.69
N PRO A 187 -10.35 -4.78 -11.81
CA PRO A 187 -10.89 -6.12 -11.57
C PRO A 187 -11.39 -6.26 -10.13
N LEU A 188 -12.52 -6.92 -9.94
CA LEU A 188 -13.02 -7.34 -8.62
C LEU A 188 -13.26 -6.22 -7.60
N LEU A 189 -13.82 -5.12 -8.01
CA LEU A 189 -14.46 -4.23 -7.05
C LEU A 189 -15.70 -4.92 -6.48
N HIS A 190 -15.50 -5.71 -5.44
CA HIS A 190 -16.62 -6.29 -4.72
C HIS A 190 -17.31 -5.22 -3.90
N LEU A 191 -18.62 -5.16 -4.04
CA LEU A 191 -19.52 -4.23 -3.35
C LEU A 191 -19.23 -4.10 -1.86
N GLY A 192 -18.80 -5.17 -1.19
CA GLY A 192 -18.54 -5.18 0.25
C GLY A 192 -17.39 -4.27 0.72
N SER A 193 -16.32 -4.14 -0.06
CA SER A 193 -15.17 -3.31 0.28
C SER A 193 -15.26 -1.89 -0.29
N ARG A 194 -16.20 -1.66 -1.23
CA ARG A 194 -16.38 -0.39 -1.94
C ARG A 194 -17.75 0.26 -1.67
N ALA A 195 -18.49 -0.23 -0.70
CA ALA A 195 -19.87 0.21 -0.48
C ALA A 195 -20.03 1.73 -0.26
N ALA A 196 -19.09 2.38 0.42
CA ALA A 196 -19.15 3.83 0.64
C ALA A 196 -18.91 4.59 -0.67
N TRP A 197 -17.88 4.20 -1.41
CA TRP A 197 -17.53 4.81 -2.67
C TRP A 197 -18.61 4.60 -3.74
N LEU A 198 -19.17 3.38 -3.82
CA LEU A 198 -20.27 3.08 -4.74
C LEU A 198 -21.53 3.91 -4.42
N ARG A 199 -21.85 4.08 -3.14
CA ARG A 199 -22.98 4.96 -2.77
C ARG A 199 -22.75 6.41 -3.17
N ARG A 200 -21.50 6.90 -3.09
CA ARG A 200 -21.16 8.25 -3.56
C ARG A 200 -21.35 8.39 -5.07
N ALA A 201 -20.91 7.39 -5.82
CA ALA A 201 -21.07 7.35 -7.28
C ALA A 201 -22.54 7.27 -7.73
N GLU A 202 -23.41 6.68 -6.91
CA GLU A 202 -24.85 6.53 -7.16
C GLU A 202 -25.68 7.76 -6.71
N MET A 203 -25.08 8.71 -5.99
CA MET A 203 -25.81 9.91 -5.55
C MET A 203 -26.18 10.80 -6.75
N PRO A 204 -27.41 11.33 -6.79
CA PRO A 204 -27.83 12.26 -7.86
C PRO A 204 -26.88 13.47 -7.90
N GLY A 205 -26.37 13.77 -9.09
CA GLY A 205 -25.46 14.90 -9.31
C GLY A 205 -23.97 14.61 -9.05
N THR A 206 -23.61 13.43 -8.61
CA THR A 206 -22.21 13.01 -8.58
C THR A 206 -21.87 12.37 -9.93
N PRO A 207 -20.92 12.92 -10.72
CA PRO A 207 -20.50 12.26 -11.95
C PRO A 207 -19.95 10.89 -11.59
N LEU A 208 -20.40 9.86 -12.31
CA LEU A 208 -19.68 8.57 -12.28
C LEU A 208 -18.25 8.83 -12.76
N PRO A 209 -17.23 8.30 -12.12
CA PRO A 209 -15.87 8.39 -12.62
C PRO A 209 -15.83 7.78 -14.02
N PRO A 210 -15.07 8.40 -14.95
CA PRO A 210 -14.96 7.98 -16.33
C PRO A 210 -14.38 6.56 -16.50
#